data_3a3cccaf9ab7d4badbb27d5c5d12f46f
#
_entry.id   3a3cccaf9ab7d4badbb27d5c5d12f46f
#
_cell.length_a   1.000
_cell.length_b   1.000
_cell.length_c   1.000
_cell.angle_alpha   90.00
_cell.angle_beta   90.00
_cell.angle_gamma   90.00
#
_symmetry.space_group_name_H-M   'P 1'
#
loop_
_entity.id
_entity.type
_entity.pdbx_description
1 polymer ?
#
loop_
_entity_poly.entity_id
_entity_poly.type
_entity_poly.pdbx_seq_one_letter_code
_entity_poly.pdbx_strand_id
1 'polypeptide(L)'
;MLRQKELVREDLPGPCGSEYVIPDRGVVLRLVNMDKVVKSDAEWRVQLSPEEFHVLRQAGTERPWTGEYVDTKTVGVYSCRACGVELFRSETKFDSHCGWPSFYEPSKSESVVLLEDDSLGMRRVEVRCARCDSHLGHVFHGEGYPTPTDDRYCINSVSLTLQPQE
;
A
#
# COMPACT_ATOMS: atom_id res chain seq x y z
N MET A 1 -16.42 -28.94 -23.64
CA MET A 1 -15.11 -28.74 -24.25
C MET A 1 -15.06 -27.32 -24.77
N LEU A 2 -14.58 -26.36 -23.96
CA LEU A 2 -14.40 -24.97 -24.34
C LEU A 2 -12.90 -24.75 -24.59
N ARG A 3 -12.56 -24.40 -25.82
CA ARG A 3 -11.19 -24.13 -26.27
C ARG A 3 -10.71 -22.83 -25.64
N GLN A 4 -9.58 -22.90 -24.91
CA GLN A 4 -8.78 -21.74 -24.55
C GLN A 4 -8.30 -21.07 -25.84
N LYS A 5 -8.68 -19.81 -26.07
CA LYS A 5 -8.05 -18.96 -27.08
C LYS A 5 -6.79 -18.35 -26.48
N GLU A 6 -5.65 -18.77 -27.03
CA GLU A 6 -4.36 -18.10 -26.82
C GLU A 6 -4.45 -16.63 -27.24
N LEU A 7 -4.06 -15.74 -26.33
CA LEU A 7 -3.84 -14.31 -26.62
C LEU A 7 -2.50 -14.19 -27.33
N VAL A 8 -2.54 -13.92 -28.63
CA VAL A 8 -1.37 -13.58 -29.42
C VAL A 8 -0.88 -12.20 -29.03
N ARG A 9 0.39 -12.10 -28.61
CA ARG A 9 1.09 -10.84 -28.39
C ARG A 9 1.47 -10.27 -29.74
N GLU A 10 0.75 -9.27 -30.20
CA GLU A 10 1.22 -8.40 -31.30
C GLU A 10 1.07 -6.94 -30.88
N ASP A 11 2.20 -6.22 -30.92
CA ASP A 11 2.38 -4.78 -30.95
C ASP A 11 1.76 -3.95 -29.81
N LEU A 12 2.53 -3.77 -28.75
CA LEU A 12 2.30 -2.73 -27.77
C LEU A 12 2.94 -1.41 -28.23
N PRO A 13 2.20 -0.34 -28.47
CA PRO A 13 2.78 1.00 -28.57
C PRO A 13 3.18 1.51 -27.18
N GLY A 14 4.24 2.31 -27.15
CA GLY A 14 4.95 2.84 -25.99
C GLY A 14 4.15 3.73 -25.03
N PRO A 15 4.82 4.39 -24.10
CA PRO A 15 4.31 4.82 -22.79
C PRO A 15 3.40 6.04 -22.90
N CYS A 16 2.09 5.81 -22.93
CA CYS A 16 1.09 6.80 -22.52
C CYS A 16 -0.28 6.10 -22.45
N GLY A 17 -0.85 6.02 -21.24
CA GLY A 17 -2.23 5.64 -20.89
C GLY A 17 -3.05 4.89 -21.95
N SER A 18 -2.90 3.59 -22.10
CA SER A 18 -3.74 2.81 -23.01
C SER A 18 -5.06 2.44 -22.32
N GLU A 19 -6.15 2.93 -22.87
CA GLU A 19 -7.51 2.49 -22.54
C GLU A 19 -7.81 1.20 -23.32
N TYR A 20 -8.15 0.13 -22.62
CA TYR A 20 -8.69 -1.08 -23.23
C TYR A 20 -10.21 -1.13 -23.05
N VAL A 21 -10.92 -1.15 -24.15
CA VAL A 21 -12.37 -1.37 -24.19
C VAL A 21 -12.60 -2.87 -24.40
N ILE A 22 -13.28 -3.53 -23.47
CA ILE A 22 -13.73 -4.90 -23.67
C ILE A 22 -15.02 -4.81 -24.51
N PRO A 23 -15.04 -5.30 -25.78
CA PRO A 23 -16.16 -5.06 -26.71
C PRO A 23 -17.51 -5.62 -26.22
N ASP A 24 -17.51 -6.59 -25.30
CA ASP A 24 -18.71 -7.34 -24.90
C ASP A 24 -19.36 -6.85 -23.61
N ARG A 25 -18.79 -5.88 -22.88
CA ARG A 25 -19.33 -5.38 -21.60
C ARG A 25 -19.27 -3.87 -21.40
N GLY A 26 -18.78 -3.09 -22.35
CA GLY A 26 -18.68 -1.63 -22.22
C GLY A 26 -17.81 -1.14 -21.05
N VAL A 27 -16.95 -2.02 -20.49
CA VAL A 27 -16.10 -1.68 -19.36
C VAL A 27 -14.77 -1.14 -19.88
N VAL A 28 -14.49 0.12 -19.59
CA VAL A 28 -13.19 0.75 -19.82
C VAL A 28 -12.29 0.43 -18.63
N LEU A 29 -11.35 -0.50 -18.81
CA LEU A 29 -10.29 -0.73 -17.83
C LEU A 29 -9.21 0.32 -18.04
N ARG A 30 -9.17 1.34 -17.20
CA ARG A 30 -8.00 2.20 -17.09
C ARG A 30 -6.91 1.40 -16.36
N LEU A 31 -5.94 0.90 -17.11
CA LEU A 31 -4.68 0.46 -16.51
C LEU A 31 -3.94 1.72 -16.03
N VAL A 32 -4.09 2.02 -14.75
CA VAL A 32 -3.20 2.99 -14.10
C VAL A 32 -1.82 2.35 -14.06
N ASN A 33 -1.02 2.67 -15.07
CA ASN A 33 0.35 2.19 -15.17
C ASN A 33 1.19 2.97 -14.15
N MET A 34 1.15 2.54 -12.88
CA MET A 34 2.13 3.01 -11.91
C MET A 34 3.46 2.36 -12.25
N ASP A 35 4.42 3.16 -12.71
CA ASP A 35 5.77 2.66 -12.98
C ASP A 35 6.32 1.96 -11.74
N LYS A 36 6.44 0.64 -11.82
CA LYS A 36 6.94 -0.19 -10.73
C LYS A 36 8.40 0.15 -10.44
N VAL A 37 8.72 0.33 -9.18
CA VAL A 37 10.10 0.46 -8.71
C VAL A 37 10.61 -0.91 -8.32
N VAL A 38 11.49 -1.47 -9.14
CA VAL A 38 12.13 -2.76 -8.90
C VAL A 38 13.60 -2.54 -8.62
N LYS A 39 14.05 -2.96 -7.43
CA LYS A 39 15.46 -2.90 -6.99
C LYS A 39 15.82 -4.21 -6.32
N SER A 40 17.10 -4.58 -6.41
CA SER A 40 17.67 -5.68 -5.64
C SER A 40 17.73 -5.35 -4.13
N ASP A 41 17.85 -6.36 -3.31
CA ASP A 41 18.03 -6.18 -1.86
C ASP A 41 19.29 -5.37 -1.52
N ALA A 42 20.35 -5.51 -2.32
CA ALA A 42 21.57 -4.72 -2.15
C ALA A 42 21.32 -3.22 -2.36
N GLU A 43 20.57 -2.86 -3.40
CA GLU A 43 20.20 -1.47 -3.69
C GLU A 43 19.27 -0.91 -2.61
N TRP A 44 18.30 -1.71 -2.12
CA TRP A 44 17.45 -1.30 -1.00
C TRP A 44 18.25 -1.07 0.29
N ARG A 45 19.25 -1.91 0.59
CA ARG A 45 20.13 -1.75 1.77
C ARG A 45 21.00 -0.49 1.71
N VAL A 46 21.31 0.00 0.52
CA VAL A 46 22.03 1.28 0.36
C VAL A 46 21.11 2.47 0.65
N GLN A 47 19.83 2.35 0.30
CA GLN A 47 18.86 3.43 0.42
C GLN A 47 18.18 3.50 1.79
N LEU A 48 17.92 2.35 2.40
CA LEU A 48 17.14 2.20 3.63
C LEU A 48 18.07 1.94 4.83
N SER A 49 17.71 2.45 5.99
CA SER A 49 18.36 2.04 7.24
C SER A 49 18.11 0.55 7.53
N PRO A 50 18.87 -0.09 8.41
CA PRO A 50 18.62 -1.49 8.78
C PRO A 50 17.20 -1.74 9.30
N GLU A 51 16.63 -0.82 10.07
CA GLU A 51 15.26 -0.90 10.60
C GLU A 51 14.22 -0.75 9.47
N GLU A 52 14.38 0.25 8.61
CA GLU A 52 13.52 0.45 7.45
C GLU A 52 13.56 -0.77 6.51
N PHE A 53 14.75 -1.31 6.25
CA PHE A 53 14.89 -2.50 5.43
C PHE A 53 14.21 -3.71 6.07
N HIS A 54 14.36 -3.90 7.38
CA HIS A 54 13.70 -5.00 8.10
C HIS A 54 12.18 -4.93 7.96
N VAL A 55 11.58 -3.77 8.17
CA VAL A 55 10.13 -3.62 8.07
C VAL A 55 9.65 -3.66 6.62
N LEU A 56 10.22 -2.84 5.74
CA LEU A 56 9.73 -2.65 4.38
C LEU A 56 10.03 -3.83 3.44
N ARG A 57 11.14 -4.55 3.65
CA ARG A 57 11.61 -5.60 2.72
C ARG A 57 11.58 -7.01 3.30
N GLN A 58 11.53 -7.15 4.62
CA GLN A 58 11.49 -8.44 5.30
C GLN A 58 10.17 -8.65 6.07
N ALA A 59 9.15 -7.84 5.80
CA ALA A 59 7.84 -7.89 6.45
C ALA A 59 7.93 -7.86 7.99
N GLY A 60 8.87 -7.06 8.52
CA GLY A 60 9.00 -6.83 9.95
C GLY A 60 7.89 -5.92 10.48
N THR A 61 7.81 -5.82 11.81
CA THR A 61 6.87 -4.93 12.51
C THR A 61 7.63 -4.14 13.55
N GLU A 62 7.45 -2.82 13.56
CA GLU A 62 7.98 -1.97 14.64
C GLU A 62 7.24 -2.24 15.96
N ARG A 63 7.86 -1.89 17.09
CA ARG A 63 7.21 -2.06 18.40
C ARG A 63 6.01 -1.12 18.52
N PRO A 64 4.90 -1.56 19.16
CA PRO A 64 3.76 -0.69 19.37
C PRO A 64 4.15 0.53 20.22
N TRP A 65 3.54 1.68 19.94
CA TRP A 65 3.73 2.95 20.63
C TRP A 65 5.11 3.61 20.49
N THR A 66 5.99 3.09 19.64
CA THR A 66 7.33 3.67 19.41
C THR A 66 7.43 4.47 18.12
N GLY A 67 6.47 4.32 17.23
CA GLY A 67 6.52 4.95 15.90
C GLY A 67 6.24 6.46 15.94
N GLU A 68 6.96 7.21 15.12
CA GLU A 68 6.89 8.67 15.03
C GLU A 68 5.47 9.20 14.77
N TYR A 69 4.66 8.43 14.01
CA TYR A 69 3.35 8.91 13.54
C TYR A 69 2.15 8.35 14.32
N VAL A 70 2.37 7.63 15.43
CA VAL A 70 1.28 7.07 16.24
C VAL A 70 0.33 8.17 16.68
N ASP A 71 0.85 9.20 17.39
CA ASP A 71 0.05 10.29 17.98
C ASP A 71 0.02 11.57 17.13
N THR A 72 0.66 11.56 15.95
CA THR A 72 0.77 12.73 15.08
C THR A 72 -0.61 13.17 14.58
N LYS A 73 -0.94 14.45 14.75
CA LYS A 73 -2.17 15.12 14.26
C LYS A 73 -1.88 16.14 13.16
N THR A 74 -0.65 16.22 12.69
CA THR A 74 -0.23 17.12 11.63
C THR A 74 -0.99 16.82 10.33
N VAL A 75 -1.58 17.84 9.74
CA VAL A 75 -2.23 17.75 8.43
C VAL A 75 -1.19 17.53 7.36
N GLY A 76 -1.41 16.56 6.48
CA GLY A 76 -0.45 16.26 5.44
C GLY A 76 -0.67 14.92 4.75
N VAL A 77 0.29 14.59 3.91
CA VAL A 77 0.30 13.38 3.07
C VAL A 77 1.34 12.40 3.61
N TYR A 78 0.91 11.16 3.82
CA TYR A 78 1.76 10.05 4.19
C TYR A 78 2.16 9.28 2.93
N SER A 79 3.46 9.28 2.64
CA SER A 79 4.05 8.65 1.46
C SER A 79 4.87 7.42 1.85
N CYS A 80 5.07 6.50 0.91
CA CYS A 80 5.93 5.34 1.10
C CYS A 80 7.38 5.76 1.35
N ARG A 81 7.97 5.32 2.44
CA ARG A 81 9.38 5.60 2.81
C ARG A 81 10.36 5.13 1.71
N ALA A 82 10.07 4.02 1.06
CA ALA A 82 10.97 3.44 0.08
C ALA A 82 10.90 4.11 -1.30
N CYS A 83 9.71 4.51 -1.79
CA CYS A 83 9.55 4.99 -3.17
C CYS A 83 8.85 6.35 -3.31
N GLY A 84 8.40 6.95 -2.21
CA GLY A 84 7.81 8.30 -2.18
C GLY A 84 6.39 8.41 -2.74
N VAL A 85 5.75 7.30 -3.16
CA VAL A 85 4.37 7.37 -3.64
C VAL A 85 3.42 7.70 -2.49
N GLU A 86 2.41 8.54 -2.74
CA GLU A 86 1.36 8.86 -1.79
C GLU A 86 0.54 7.60 -1.44
N LEU A 87 0.36 7.34 -0.14
CA LEU A 87 -0.35 6.17 0.37
C LEU A 87 -1.61 6.55 1.14
N PHE A 88 -1.49 7.47 2.10
CA PHE A 88 -2.57 7.87 2.99
C PHE A 88 -2.56 9.39 3.20
N ARG A 89 -3.65 9.89 3.75
CA ARG A 89 -3.80 11.30 4.13
C ARG A 89 -4.21 11.43 5.60
N SER A 90 -3.86 12.56 6.19
CA SER A 90 -4.22 12.88 7.57
C SER A 90 -5.73 12.84 7.84
N GLU A 91 -6.54 13.16 6.83
CA GLU A 91 -8.01 13.18 6.93
C GLU A 91 -8.59 11.79 7.20
N THR A 92 -7.90 10.74 6.75
CA THR A 92 -8.33 9.35 6.97
C THR A 92 -7.68 8.71 8.19
N LYS A 93 -6.75 9.44 8.86
CA LYS A 93 -6.08 8.96 10.07
C LYS A 93 -6.99 9.10 11.30
N PHE A 94 -7.08 8.04 12.08
CA PHE A 94 -7.85 8.03 13.34
C PHE A 94 -7.08 7.34 14.45
N ASP A 95 -7.50 7.58 15.69
CA ASP A 95 -6.93 6.95 16.87
C ASP A 95 -7.64 5.62 17.16
N SER A 96 -6.97 4.53 16.87
CA SER A 96 -7.47 3.18 17.12
C SER A 96 -6.94 2.56 18.42
N HIS A 97 -6.06 3.26 19.15
CA HIS A 97 -5.40 2.77 20.36
C HIS A 97 -4.68 1.41 20.20
N CYS A 98 -4.24 1.08 18.98
CA CYS A 98 -3.54 -0.18 18.71
C CYS A 98 -2.01 -0.08 18.81
N GLY A 99 -1.45 1.13 18.93
CA GLY A 99 -0.02 1.37 19.03
C GLY A 99 0.69 1.66 17.69
N TRP A 100 -0.04 1.74 16.60
CA TRP A 100 0.45 2.11 15.27
C TRP A 100 -0.46 3.14 14.60
N PRO A 101 0.04 3.95 13.66
CA PRO A 101 -0.80 4.82 12.83
C PRO A 101 -1.91 4.02 12.16
N SER A 102 -3.14 4.51 12.27
CA SER A 102 -4.32 3.85 11.70
C SER A 102 -5.06 4.78 10.77
N PHE A 103 -5.44 4.25 9.60
CA PHE A 103 -6.20 4.96 8.57
C PHE A 103 -7.42 4.12 8.20
N TYR A 104 -8.55 4.75 7.86
CA TYR A 104 -9.73 4.01 7.44
C TYR A 104 -9.81 3.76 5.94
N GLU A 105 -9.00 4.47 5.14
CA GLU A 105 -8.86 4.22 3.70
C GLU A 105 -7.52 4.76 3.17
N PRO A 106 -6.96 4.21 2.09
CA PRO A 106 -5.82 4.78 1.39
C PRO A 106 -6.24 6.02 0.60
N SER A 107 -5.27 6.88 0.22
CA SER A 107 -5.55 8.09 -0.57
C SER A 107 -6.11 7.76 -1.96
N LYS A 108 -5.74 6.60 -2.50
CA LYS A 108 -6.29 5.99 -3.71
C LYS A 108 -6.28 4.48 -3.53
N SER A 109 -7.32 3.79 -3.99
CA SER A 109 -7.43 2.33 -3.89
C SER A 109 -6.26 1.60 -4.56
N GLU A 110 -5.73 2.16 -5.65
CA GLU A 110 -4.60 1.63 -6.39
C GLU A 110 -3.22 1.91 -5.76
N SER A 111 -3.14 2.71 -4.69
CA SER A 111 -1.87 3.00 -4.00
C SER A 111 -1.33 1.82 -3.21
N VAL A 112 -2.19 0.89 -2.83
CA VAL A 112 -1.85 -0.29 -2.04
C VAL A 112 -2.31 -1.58 -2.70
N VAL A 113 -1.63 -2.67 -2.37
CA VAL A 113 -2.02 -4.04 -2.74
C VAL A 113 -2.33 -4.78 -1.44
N LEU A 114 -3.43 -5.52 -1.44
CA LEU A 114 -3.87 -6.34 -0.33
C LEU A 114 -3.61 -7.82 -0.64
N LEU A 115 -2.90 -8.51 0.25
CA LEU A 115 -2.51 -9.91 0.09
C LEU A 115 -2.94 -10.71 1.32
N GLU A 116 -3.45 -11.92 1.11
CA GLU A 116 -3.72 -12.83 2.23
C GLU A 116 -2.40 -13.22 2.92
N ASP A 117 -2.39 -13.14 4.25
CA ASP A 117 -1.25 -13.47 5.11
C ASP A 117 -1.71 -14.48 6.17
N ASP A 118 -1.38 -15.74 5.93
CA ASP A 118 -1.67 -16.85 6.84
C ASP A 118 -0.46 -17.17 7.75
N SER A 119 0.55 -16.31 7.82
CA SER A 119 1.71 -16.48 8.68
C SER A 119 1.32 -16.41 10.16
N LEU A 120 2.15 -16.97 11.03
CA LEU A 120 1.98 -16.98 12.49
C LEU A 120 0.67 -17.63 12.98
N GLY A 121 0.02 -18.47 12.17
CA GLY A 121 -1.22 -19.16 12.53
C GLY A 121 -2.45 -18.26 12.64
N MET A 122 -2.37 -17.04 12.10
CA MET A 122 -3.48 -16.08 12.04
C MET A 122 -3.78 -15.73 10.58
N ARG A 123 -5.06 -15.63 10.26
CA ARG A 123 -5.49 -15.16 8.94
C ARG A 123 -5.60 -13.63 8.97
N ARG A 124 -4.74 -12.96 8.22
CA ARG A 124 -4.67 -11.51 8.12
C ARG A 124 -4.64 -11.07 6.67
N VAL A 125 -4.74 -9.77 6.43
CA VAL A 125 -4.55 -9.17 5.11
C VAL A 125 -3.39 -8.18 5.18
N GLU A 126 -2.30 -8.53 4.51
CA GLU A 126 -1.11 -7.69 4.41
C GLU A 126 -1.37 -6.51 3.47
N VAL A 127 -0.88 -5.34 3.84
CA VAL A 127 -0.89 -4.13 3.02
C VAL A 127 0.50 -3.86 2.50
N ARG A 128 0.65 -3.81 1.17
CA ARG A 128 1.90 -3.45 0.49
C ARG A 128 1.74 -2.21 -0.37
N CYS A 129 2.83 -1.50 -0.55
CA CYS A 129 2.92 -0.40 -1.51
C CYS A 129 2.75 -0.95 -2.95
N ALA A 130 1.76 -0.44 -3.69
CA ALA A 130 1.50 -0.90 -5.06
C ALA A 130 2.66 -0.59 -6.01
N ARG A 131 3.50 0.42 -5.73
CA ARG A 131 4.59 0.85 -6.60
C ARG A 131 5.90 0.07 -6.42
N CYS A 132 6.26 -0.30 -5.18
CA CYS A 132 7.56 -0.93 -4.90
C CYS A 132 7.48 -2.23 -4.10
N ASP A 133 6.26 -2.75 -3.86
CA ASP A 133 5.99 -3.97 -3.10
C ASP A 133 6.54 -3.98 -1.66
N SER A 134 6.84 -2.79 -1.10
CA SER A 134 7.26 -2.68 0.30
C SER A 134 6.12 -3.04 1.23
N HIS A 135 6.41 -3.83 2.26
CA HIS A 135 5.48 -4.11 3.35
C HIS A 135 5.17 -2.83 4.13
N LEU A 136 3.90 -2.57 4.38
CA LEU A 136 3.44 -1.39 5.11
C LEU A 136 2.85 -1.76 6.47
N GLY A 137 2.09 -2.83 6.53
CA GLY A 137 1.34 -3.28 7.69
C GLY A 137 0.23 -4.25 7.30
N HIS A 138 -0.90 -4.19 8.02
CA HIS A 138 -2.06 -5.04 7.78
C HIS A 138 -3.35 -4.22 7.82
N VAL A 139 -4.38 -4.71 7.16
CA VAL A 139 -5.73 -4.16 7.26
C VAL A 139 -6.65 -5.12 8.00
N PHE A 140 -7.50 -4.58 8.86
CA PHE A 140 -8.51 -5.27 9.65
C PHE A 140 -9.88 -4.69 9.31
N HIS A 141 -10.91 -5.53 9.29
CA HIS A 141 -12.26 -5.17 8.89
C HIS A 141 -13.28 -5.52 9.99
N GLY A 142 -14.32 -4.73 10.13
CA GLY A 142 -15.46 -5.07 10.97
C GLY A 142 -15.17 -5.04 12.46
N GLU A 143 -14.26 -4.19 12.94
CA GLU A 143 -13.92 -4.05 14.35
C GLU A 143 -14.84 -3.07 15.10
N GLY A 144 -15.78 -2.40 14.41
CA GLY A 144 -16.77 -1.50 15.01
C GLY A 144 -16.24 -0.10 15.25
N TYR A 145 -15.23 0.35 14.52
CA TYR A 145 -14.78 1.75 14.57
C TYR A 145 -15.81 2.68 13.93
N PRO A 146 -16.08 3.87 14.52
CA PRO A 146 -17.02 4.85 13.98
C PRO A 146 -16.40 5.61 12.79
N THR A 147 -15.91 4.89 11.81
CA THR A 147 -15.31 5.41 10.57
C THR A 147 -16.19 5.04 9.37
N PRO A 148 -16.10 5.74 8.24
CA PRO A 148 -16.95 5.49 7.07
C PRO A 148 -16.89 4.05 6.53
N THR A 149 -15.75 3.38 6.66
CA THR A 149 -15.53 2.05 6.06
C THR A 149 -15.50 0.92 7.10
N ASP A 150 -15.33 1.24 8.38
CA ASP A 150 -14.97 0.29 9.44
C ASP A 150 -13.73 -0.55 9.12
N ASP A 151 -12.87 -0.03 8.25
CA ASP A 151 -11.56 -0.59 7.96
C ASP A 151 -10.49 0.08 8.80
N ARG A 152 -9.50 -0.69 9.22
CA ARG A 152 -8.34 -0.18 9.93
C ARG A 152 -7.06 -0.65 9.25
N TYR A 153 -6.48 0.22 8.44
CA TYR A 153 -5.13 0.08 7.92
C TYR A 153 -4.14 0.41 9.03
N CYS A 154 -3.63 -0.62 9.68
CA CYS A 154 -2.62 -0.53 10.74
C CYS A 154 -1.23 -0.55 10.12
N ILE A 155 -0.59 0.60 10.04
CA ILE A 155 0.62 0.82 9.23
C ILE A 155 1.80 1.14 10.12
N ASN A 156 2.98 0.55 9.83
CA ASN A 156 4.21 0.89 10.53
C ASN A 156 4.62 2.33 10.24
N SER A 157 4.91 3.13 11.27
CA SER A 157 5.41 4.50 11.11
C SER A 157 6.68 4.54 10.27
N VAL A 158 7.58 3.57 10.49
CA VAL A 158 8.85 3.46 9.76
C VAL A 158 8.66 3.23 8.25
N SER A 159 7.48 2.74 7.83
CA SER A 159 7.12 2.57 6.42
C SER A 159 6.66 3.86 5.74
N LEU A 160 6.48 4.93 6.50
CA LEU A 160 5.89 6.19 6.06
C LEU A 160 6.87 7.37 6.15
N THR A 161 6.61 8.39 5.34
CA THR A 161 7.11 9.76 5.52
C THR A 161 5.91 10.71 5.50
N LEU A 162 5.85 11.65 6.43
CA LEU A 162 4.84 12.69 6.45
C LEU A 162 5.35 13.94 5.76
N GLN A 163 4.60 14.45 4.79
CA GLN A 163 4.78 15.76 4.19
C GLN A 163 3.66 16.66 4.70
N PRO A 164 3.98 17.60 5.63
CA PRO A 164 2.99 18.55 6.13
C PRO A 164 2.42 19.40 5.00
N GLN A 165 1.13 19.71 5.09
CA GLN A 165 0.46 20.70 4.24
C GLN A 165 0.18 21.95 5.08
N GLU A 166 0.48 23.11 4.51
CA GLU A 166 0.16 24.42 5.10
C GLU A 166 -1.34 24.75 4.97
#